data_7c955a6524bade60a54c3a8177b348c8
#
_entry.id   7c955a6524bade60a54c3a8177b348c8
#
_cell.length_a   1.000
_cell.length_b   1.000
_cell.length_c   1.000
_cell.angle_alpha   90.00
_cell.angle_beta   90.00
_cell.angle_gamma   90.00
#
_symmetry.space_group_name_H-M   'P 1'
#
loop_
_entity.id
_entity.type
_entity.pdbx_description
1 polymer ?
#
loop_
_entity_poly.entity_id
_entity_poly.type
_entity_poly.pdbx_seq_one_letter_code
_entity_poly.pdbx_strand_id
1 'polypeptide(L)' 'MKLDVIDLKILEALQKNSKITNIELSKVIGLSAAPTLGRVQKLEKSQVISSYHATVNHTKLGLGFTALVHLSLV' A
#
# COMPACT_ATOMS: atom_id res chain seq x y z
N MET A 1 -8.44 14.06 9.49
CA MET A 1 -8.86 12.71 9.94
C MET A 1 -7.99 12.28 11.11
N LYS A 2 -8.61 11.77 12.16
CA LYS A 2 -7.87 11.30 13.32
C LYS A 2 -7.55 9.81 13.17
N LEU A 3 -6.27 9.48 13.21
CA LEU A 3 -5.81 8.09 13.03
C LEU A 3 -5.78 7.36 14.37
N ASP A 4 -6.25 6.12 14.38
CA ASP A 4 -6.14 5.25 15.55
C ASP A 4 -5.00 4.24 15.35
N VAL A 5 -4.81 3.36 16.36
CA VAL A 5 -3.72 2.37 16.34
C VAL A 5 -3.87 1.41 15.15
N ILE A 6 -5.10 1.04 14.81
CA ILE A 6 -5.35 0.13 13.69
C ILE A 6 -4.98 0.80 12.36
N ASP A 7 -5.34 2.07 12.19
CA ASP A 7 -4.96 2.83 10.99
C ASP A 7 -3.45 2.89 10.83
N LEU A 8 -2.72 3.12 11.92
CA LEU A 8 -1.26 3.17 11.90
C LEU A 8 -0.65 1.82 11.52
N LYS A 9 -1.23 0.72 12.00
CA LYS A 9 -0.79 -0.63 11.62
C LYS A 9 -1.01 -0.89 10.13
N ILE A 10 -2.13 -0.45 9.59
CA ILE A 10 -2.43 -0.55 8.16
C ILE A 10 -1.38 0.20 7.35
N LEU A 11 -1.10 1.44 7.72
CA LEU A 11 -0.13 2.27 7.02
C LEU A 11 1.27 1.65 7.07
N GLU A 12 1.67 1.14 8.21
CA GLU A 12 2.95 0.46 8.36
C GLU A 12 3.05 -0.76 7.44
N ALA A 13 2.01 -1.60 7.42
CA ALA A 13 2.00 -2.79 6.57
C ALA A 13 2.07 -2.43 5.09
N LEU A 14 1.34 -1.39 4.65
CA LEU A 14 1.35 -0.93 3.26
C LEU A 14 2.69 -0.32 2.87
N GLN A 15 3.39 0.35 3.78
CA GLN A 15 4.72 0.86 3.51
C GLN A 15 5.73 -0.26 3.28
N LYS A 16 5.58 -1.37 3.99
CA LYS A 16 6.45 -2.53 3.83
C LYS A 16 6.13 -3.32 2.56
N ASN A 17 4.86 -3.41 2.21
CA ASN A 17 4.40 -4.16 1.04
C ASN A 17 3.13 -3.54 0.48
N SER A 18 3.28 -2.67 -0.52
CA SER A 18 2.14 -1.99 -1.16
C SER A 18 1.23 -2.94 -1.95
N LYS A 19 1.69 -4.17 -2.21
CA LYS A 19 0.92 -5.19 -2.93
C LYS A 19 0.22 -6.18 -2.00
N ILE A 20 0.27 -5.97 -0.70
CA ILE A 20 -0.40 -6.86 0.26
C ILE A 20 -1.90 -6.90 -0.05
N THR A 21 -2.48 -8.11 -0.06
CA THR A 21 -3.91 -8.25 -0.30
C THR A 21 -4.70 -7.81 0.93
N ASN A 22 -5.98 -7.50 0.74
CA ASN A 22 -6.84 -7.12 1.86
C ASN A 22 -6.96 -8.26 2.88
N ILE A 23 -6.99 -9.50 2.42
CA ILE A 23 -7.05 -10.67 3.31
C ILE A 23 -5.78 -10.78 4.14
N GLU A 24 -4.62 -10.63 3.52
CA GLU A 24 -3.34 -10.65 4.23
C GLU A 24 -3.25 -9.51 5.24
N LEU A 25 -3.66 -8.31 4.83
CA LEU A 25 -3.67 -7.14 5.69
C LEU A 25 -4.57 -7.35 6.91
N SER A 26 -5.75 -7.93 6.71
CA SER A 26 -6.69 -8.21 7.80
C SER A 26 -6.09 -9.13 8.85
N LYS A 27 -5.30 -10.12 8.41
CA LYS A 27 -4.59 -11.02 9.33
C LYS A 27 -3.52 -10.30 10.14
N VAL A 28 -2.79 -9.39 9.51
CA VAL A 28 -1.74 -8.61 10.17
C VAL A 28 -2.32 -7.72 11.26
N ILE A 29 -3.45 -7.08 11.00
CA ILE A 29 -4.05 -6.13 11.95
C ILE A 29 -5.06 -6.77 12.91
N GLY A 30 -5.42 -8.03 12.68
CA GLY A 30 -6.32 -8.76 13.58
C GLY A 30 -7.81 -8.41 13.41
N LEU A 31 -8.21 -8.01 12.22
CA LEU A 31 -9.62 -7.75 11.88
C LEU A 31 -10.07 -8.68 10.77
N SER A 32 -11.39 -8.79 10.57
CA SER A 32 -11.93 -9.46 9.41
C SER A 32 -11.76 -8.58 8.15
N ALA A 33 -11.96 -9.18 6.96
CA ALA A 33 -11.68 -8.52 5.70
C ALA A 33 -12.53 -7.27 5.45
N ALA A 34 -13.82 -7.32 5.78
CA ALA A 34 -14.74 -6.21 5.50
C ALA A 34 -14.37 -4.90 6.24
N PRO A 35 -14.19 -4.91 7.58
CA PRO A 35 -13.76 -3.70 8.27
C PRO A 35 -12.35 -3.26 7.88
N THR A 36 -11.46 -4.17 7.51
CA THR A 36 -10.14 -3.83 7.01
C THR A 36 -10.24 -3.03 5.71
N LEU A 37 -11.04 -3.51 4.76
CA LEU A 37 -11.26 -2.81 3.50
C LEU A 37 -11.86 -1.42 3.72
N GLY A 38 -12.83 -1.31 4.62
CA GLY A 38 -13.46 -0.04 4.96
C GLY A 38 -12.45 0.98 5.48
N ARG A 39 -11.52 0.55 6.32
CA ARG A 39 -10.48 1.43 6.85
C ARG A 39 -9.50 1.87 5.76
N VAL A 40 -9.08 0.96 4.89
CA VAL A 40 -8.20 1.28 3.77
C VAL A 40 -8.86 2.30 2.84
N GLN A 41 -10.12 2.08 2.47
CA GLN A 41 -10.86 3.00 1.62
C GLN A 41 -10.99 4.40 2.24
N LYS A 42 -11.19 4.46 3.54
CA LYS A 42 -11.30 5.72 4.26
C LYS A 42 -9.97 6.47 4.27
N LEU A 43 -8.86 5.75 4.44
CA LEU A 43 -7.52 6.33 4.39
C LEU A 43 -7.19 6.84 2.99
N GLU A 44 -7.57 6.11 1.96
CA GLU A 44 -7.41 6.53 0.56
C GLU A 44 -8.26 7.76 0.25
N LYS A 45 -9.51 7.76 0.67
CA LYS A 45 -10.44 8.85 0.42
C LYS A 45 -10.01 10.15 1.10
N SER A 46 -9.42 10.05 2.30
CA SER A 46 -8.91 11.21 3.02
C SER A 46 -7.50 11.62 2.58
N GLN A 47 -6.94 10.92 1.59
CA GLN A 47 -5.61 11.15 1.03
C GLN A 47 -4.44 10.94 2.00
N VAL A 48 -4.68 10.23 3.09
CA VAL A 48 -3.59 9.76 3.97
C VAL A 48 -2.74 8.76 3.20
N ILE A 49 -3.39 7.89 2.40
CA ILE A 49 -2.71 7.05 1.42
C ILE A 49 -2.81 7.78 0.08
N SER A 50 -1.74 8.41 -0.36
CA SER A 50 -1.76 9.17 -1.61
C SER A 50 -1.38 8.34 -2.82
N SER A 51 -0.58 7.30 -2.63
CA SER A 51 -0.14 6.43 -3.73
C SER A 51 0.43 5.12 -3.18
N TYR A 52 0.57 4.15 -4.08
CA TYR A 52 1.19 2.87 -3.79
C TYR A 52 2.42 2.72 -4.67
N HIS A 53 3.56 2.32 -4.07
CA HIS A 53 4.82 2.17 -4.77
C HIS A 53 5.38 0.78 -4.60
N ALA A 54 6.07 0.31 -5.62
CA ALA A 54 6.87 -0.90 -5.56
C ALA A 54 8.34 -0.53 -5.60
N THR A 55 9.16 -1.21 -4.80
CA THR A 55 10.61 -1.07 -4.88
C THR A 55 11.10 -1.87 -6.09
N VAL A 56 11.86 -1.23 -6.96
CA VAL A 56 12.38 -1.84 -8.18
C VAL A 56 13.87 -2.07 -8.04
N ASN A 57 14.32 -3.29 -8.36
CA ASN A 57 15.74 -3.61 -8.35
C ASN A 57 16.36 -3.21 -9.67
N HIS A 58 17.07 -2.09 -9.68
CA HIS A 58 17.69 -1.52 -10.90
C HIS A 58 18.69 -2.47 -11.55
N THR A 59 19.44 -3.20 -10.73
CA THR A 59 20.45 -4.12 -11.22
C THR A 59 19.82 -5.26 -12.04
N LYS A 60 18.66 -5.76 -11.61
CA LYS A 60 17.97 -6.84 -12.28
C LYS A 60 17.22 -6.40 -13.52
N LEU A 61 16.74 -5.15 -13.57
CA LEU A 61 16.00 -4.62 -14.71
C LEU A 61 16.88 -4.16 -15.85
N GLY A 62 18.11 -3.72 -15.54
CA GLY A 62 19.03 -3.21 -16.57
C GLY A 62 18.42 -2.07 -17.37
N LEU A 63 18.52 -2.16 -18.70
CA LEU A 63 18.05 -1.11 -19.60
C LEU A 63 16.52 -0.93 -19.63
N GLY A 64 15.78 -1.95 -19.23
CA GLY A 64 14.32 -1.87 -19.21
C GLY A 64 13.76 -0.96 -18.13
N PHE A 65 14.58 -0.62 -17.15
CA PHE A 65 14.17 0.16 -16.01
C PHE A 65 13.62 1.54 -16.37
N THR A 66 14.27 2.23 -17.29
CA THR A 66 13.86 3.60 -17.68
C THR A 66 12.46 3.61 -18.27
N ALA A 67 12.15 2.66 -19.15
CA ALA A 67 10.82 2.54 -19.74
C ALA A 67 9.76 2.25 -18.68
N LEU A 68 10.09 1.41 -17.71
CA LEU A 68 9.18 1.06 -16.63
C LEU A 68 8.87 2.27 -15.75
N VAL A 69 9.85 3.11 -15.46
CA VAL A 69 9.66 4.33 -14.69
C VAL A 69 8.73 5.29 -15.41
N HIS A 70 8.89 5.46 -16.71
CA HIS A 70 8.02 6.31 -17.53
C HIS A 70 6.57 5.83 -17.48
N LEU A 71 6.34 4.53 -17.56
CA LEU A 71 5.00 3.97 -17.49
C LEU A 71 4.34 4.23 -16.13
N SER A 72 5.10 4.19 -15.06
CA SER A 72 4.56 4.43 -13.73
C SER A 72 4.24 5.89 -13.45
N LEU A 73 4.77 6.82 -14.24
CA LEU A 73 4.51 8.24 -14.09
C LEU A 73 3.30 8.71 -14.88
N VAL A 74 2.81 7.90 -15.78
CA VAL A 74 1.60 8.19 -16.52
C VAL A 74 0.37 7.85 -15.70
#